data_11839c42a3933c5f08e3b739ee0aaef2
#
_entry.id   11839c42a3933c5f08e3b739ee0aaef2
#
_cell.length_a   1.000
_cell.length_b   1.000
_cell.length_c   1.000
_cell.angle_alpha   90.00
_cell.angle_beta   90.00
_cell.angle_gamma   90.00
#
_symmetry.space_group_name_H-M   'P 1'
#
loop_
_entity.id
_entity.type
_entity.pdbx_description
1 polymer ?
#
loop_
_entity_poly.entity_id
_entity_poly.type
_entity_poly.pdbx_seq_one_letter_code
_entity_poly.pdbx_strand_id
1 'polypeptide(L)'
;MRMDNKKFNFRLACIMGVGGLLRFFYVLFSTIYERQYDIGMIDLDAGHTVSGGHLAYIQYLYHNWHLPDMDPTTVYQFHHPPLHHYVCAAWMKFCSVFIKNTDILEESIQAVPFLCSLLILWVLYLIVKQFALTDKTKLFVMALFCVHPSLILLSGSVNNDAMALLFTLLTVYTTMVWCRTKTLVSLMGIALSIALGMCTKQNVAEMAFPVAAVFLYELIKEWKKSGFPAKRIGHFAVFGLVSIPLGMSFYVRNLIKYNTPLVWVYELAEDSWQYTGHIPVINRFLWPVPTELVDNLTHFRIGCGYNVWMQIIRTSVLGEWDMDGVGRSVKLLAVVLMLFGALLAAWSLAVFVDVFVLRCKKYSIAMPNRILFLGGYVVNMLFYLVFAYRYPQECSMHFRYIEITLLFPAVALGFWLQGTDKTWMRWGAGLLLAAFAVCSACMTIVWGVTAG
;
A
#
# COMPACT_ATOMS: atom_id res chain seq x y z
N MET A 1 16.63 20.62 -18.30
CA MET A 1 17.49 21.58 -17.58
C MET A 1 17.60 21.09 -16.13
N ARG A 2 18.79 20.77 -15.65
CA ARG A 2 19.03 20.42 -14.24
C ARG A 2 18.96 21.72 -13.41
N MET A 3 18.25 21.67 -12.30
CA MET A 3 18.29 22.76 -11.33
C MET A 3 19.62 22.72 -10.58
N ASP A 4 19.97 23.84 -9.95
CA ASP A 4 21.03 23.82 -8.93
C ASP A 4 20.67 22.80 -7.85
N ASN A 5 21.63 21.95 -7.47
CA ASN A 5 21.42 20.88 -6.49
C ASN A 5 20.88 21.40 -5.16
N LYS A 6 21.30 22.59 -4.71
CA LYS A 6 20.77 23.21 -3.48
C LYS A 6 19.29 23.53 -3.62
N LYS A 7 18.87 24.14 -4.76
CA LYS A 7 17.47 24.47 -5.03
C LYS A 7 16.61 23.21 -5.17
N PHE A 8 17.11 22.16 -5.82
CA PHE A 8 16.39 20.89 -5.91
C PHE A 8 16.17 20.27 -4.54
N ASN A 9 17.23 20.12 -3.75
CA ASN A 9 17.17 19.50 -2.42
C ASN A 9 16.25 20.31 -1.49
N PHE A 10 16.31 21.63 -1.53
CA PHE A 10 15.42 22.48 -0.74
C PHE A 10 13.94 22.26 -1.11
N ARG A 11 13.59 22.28 -2.41
CA ARG A 11 12.21 22.05 -2.87
C ARG A 11 11.72 20.65 -2.54
N LEU A 12 12.57 19.64 -2.70
CA LEU A 12 12.26 18.27 -2.32
C LEU A 12 12.01 18.18 -0.81
N ALA A 13 12.85 18.79 0.01
CA ALA A 13 12.67 18.83 1.47
C ALA A 13 11.35 19.51 1.86
N CYS A 14 10.98 20.62 1.19
CA CYS A 14 9.69 21.27 1.41
C CYS A 14 8.51 20.34 1.05
N ILE A 15 8.54 19.67 -0.10
CA ILE A 15 7.48 18.76 -0.53
C ILE A 15 7.37 17.57 0.44
N MET A 16 8.48 16.94 0.78
CA MET A 16 8.49 15.83 1.74
C MET A 16 8.11 16.29 3.15
N GLY A 17 8.50 17.51 3.54
CA GLY A 17 8.12 18.12 4.80
C GLY A 17 6.60 18.34 4.90
N VAL A 18 5.97 18.87 3.84
CA VAL A 18 4.51 18.99 3.77
C VAL A 18 3.85 17.61 3.87
N GLY A 19 4.35 16.62 3.10
CA GLY A 19 3.84 15.27 3.20
C GLY A 19 3.98 14.65 4.59
N GLY A 20 5.10 14.90 5.27
CA GLY A 20 5.33 14.48 6.66
C GLY A 20 4.40 15.18 7.65
N LEU A 21 4.18 16.51 7.48
CA LEU A 21 3.28 17.29 8.33
C LEU A 21 1.82 16.85 8.18
N LEU A 22 1.34 16.54 6.96
CA LEU A 22 -0.01 16.02 6.76
C LEU A 22 -0.21 14.69 7.49
N ARG A 23 0.78 13.79 7.44
CA ARG A 23 0.76 12.52 8.16
C ARG A 23 0.81 12.71 9.68
N PHE A 24 1.69 13.58 10.15
CA PHE A 24 1.81 13.91 11.57
C PHE A 24 0.50 14.52 12.10
N PHE A 25 -0.08 15.47 11.35
CA PHE A 25 -1.37 16.06 11.68
C PHE A 25 -2.48 15.00 11.73
N TYR A 26 -2.53 14.11 10.72
CA TYR A 26 -3.51 13.02 10.69
C TYR A 26 -3.40 12.13 11.93
N VAL A 27 -2.19 11.69 12.28
CA VAL A 27 -1.95 10.85 13.47
C VAL A 27 -2.29 11.59 14.77
N LEU A 28 -1.91 12.87 14.87
CA LEU A 28 -2.14 13.67 16.08
C LEU A 28 -3.62 13.87 16.40
N PHE A 29 -4.46 14.00 15.38
CA PHE A 29 -5.88 14.31 15.52
C PHE A 29 -6.83 13.14 15.21
N SER A 30 -6.30 11.94 14.98
CA SER A 30 -7.11 10.73 14.80
C SER A 30 -6.80 9.73 15.90
N THR A 31 -7.85 9.11 16.46
CA THR A 31 -7.65 8.02 17.40
C THR A 31 -7.57 6.68 16.70
N ILE A 32 -6.97 5.67 17.35
CA ILE A 32 -6.91 4.33 16.78
C ILE A 32 -8.32 3.72 16.63
N TYR A 33 -9.29 4.15 17.42
CA TYR A 33 -10.63 3.57 17.46
C TYR A 33 -11.56 4.07 16.35
N GLU A 34 -11.33 5.26 15.80
CA GLU A 34 -12.25 5.92 14.87
C GLU A 34 -12.00 5.58 13.39
N ARG A 35 -10.81 5.09 13.06
CA ARG A 35 -10.32 5.01 11.69
C ARG A 35 -9.87 3.64 11.24
N GLN A 36 -9.96 2.68 12.13
CA GLN A 36 -9.44 1.35 11.93
C GLN A 36 -10.57 0.36 11.88
N TYR A 37 -10.82 -0.19 10.73
CA TYR A 37 -11.45 -1.49 10.67
C TYR A 37 -10.44 -2.52 11.17
N ASP A 38 -10.87 -3.68 11.56
CA ASP A 38 -9.99 -4.72 12.06
C ASP A 38 -9.33 -4.38 13.41
N ILE A 39 -9.77 -3.31 14.10
CA ILE A 39 -9.51 -3.17 15.53
C ILE A 39 -10.38 -4.17 16.25
N GLY A 40 -9.87 -4.85 17.19
CA GLY A 40 -10.63 -5.66 18.12
C GLY A 40 -9.80 -5.74 19.39
N MET A 41 -10.46 -5.87 20.52
CA MET A 41 -9.83 -6.04 21.81
C MET A 41 -10.05 -7.46 22.30
N ILE A 42 -9.06 -8.04 22.97
CA ILE A 42 -9.24 -9.28 23.68
C ILE A 42 -9.93 -8.94 25.01
N ASP A 43 -11.17 -9.37 25.16
CA ASP A 43 -11.85 -9.33 26.44
C ASP A 43 -11.46 -10.57 27.26
N LEU A 44 -10.46 -10.39 28.11
CA LEU A 44 -9.94 -11.45 28.97
C LEU A 44 -10.85 -11.71 30.17
N ASP A 45 -11.67 -10.74 30.55
CA ASP A 45 -12.52 -10.84 31.78
C ASP A 45 -13.89 -11.49 31.48
N ALA A 46 -14.39 -11.36 30.24
CA ALA A 46 -15.67 -11.98 29.88
C ALA A 46 -15.62 -13.49 29.65
N GLY A 47 -14.45 -14.10 29.79
CA GLY A 47 -14.23 -15.56 29.83
C GLY A 47 -14.55 -16.37 28.60
N HIS A 48 -15.19 -15.82 27.55
CA HIS A 48 -15.68 -16.59 26.41
C HIS A 48 -15.73 -15.90 25.05
N THR A 49 -15.47 -14.60 24.93
CA THR A 49 -15.45 -13.90 23.65
C THR A 49 -14.15 -13.14 23.46
N VAL A 50 -13.24 -13.78 22.76
CA VAL A 50 -12.06 -13.08 22.25
C VAL A 50 -12.54 -12.28 21.04
N SER A 51 -12.74 -10.98 21.21
CA SER A 51 -12.89 -10.09 20.07
C SER A 51 -11.51 -9.98 19.41
N GLY A 52 -11.40 -10.41 18.15
CA GLY A 52 -10.14 -10.37 17.42
C GLY A 52 -9.88 -8.98 16.86
N GLY A 53 -8.75 -8.85 16.18
CA GLY A 53 -8.35 -7.64 15.46
C GLY A 53 -6.85 -7.43 15.55
N HIS A 54 -6.35 -6.45 14.82
CA HIS A 54 -4.92 -6.13 14.85
C HIS A 54 -4.47 -5.65 16.23
N LEU A 55 -5.26 -4.79 16.89
CA LEU A 55 -4.95 -4.31 18.25
C LEU A 55 -4.91 -5.45 19.25
N ALA A 56 -5.92 -6.35 19.23
CA ALA A 56 -5.97 -7.52 20.10
C ALA A 56 -4.74 -8.43 19.93
N TYR A 57 -4.28 -8.60 18.68
CA TYR A 57 -3.08 -9.40 18.42
C TYR A 57 -1.81 -8.71 18.95
N ILE A 58 -1.72 -7.37 18.82
CA ILE A 58 -0.61 -6.59 19.39
C ILE A 58 -0.61 -6.70 20.93
N GLN A 59 -1.78 -6.55 21.58
CA GLN A 59 -1.94 -6.70 23.03
C GLN A 59 -1.54 -8.11 23.49
N TYR A 60 -1.98 -9.15 22.78
CA TYR A 60 -1.55 -10.51 23.08
C TYR A 60 -0.04 -10.66 23.08
N LEU A 61 0.64 -10.17 22.02
CA LEU A 61 2.10 -10.21 21.92
C LEU A 61 2.79 -9.32 22.95
N TYR A 62 2.20 -8.20 23.32
CA TYR A 62 2.69 -7.32 24.38
C TYR A 62 2.74 -8.03 25.74
N HIS A 63 1.70 -8.81 26.07
CA HIS A 63 1.64 -9.52 27.34
C HIS A 63 2.46 -10.81 27.34
N ASN A 64 2.36 -11.61 26.30
CA ASN A 64 2.90 -12.98 26.29
C ASN A 64 4.25 -13.11 25.60
N TRP A 65 4.61 -12.22 24.66
CA TRP A 65 5.87 -12.22 23.94
C TRP A 65 6.15 -13.49 23.11
N HIS A 66 5.15 -14.29 22.82
CA HIS A 66 5.20 -15.45 21.94
C HIS A 66 3.97 -15.53 21.05
N LEU A 67 4.06 -16.27 19.95
CA LEU A 67 2.92 -16.52 19.07
C LEU A 67 1.81 -17.28 19.83
N PRO A 68 0.53 -16.95 19.54
CA PRO A 68 -0.60 -17.65 20.12
C PRO A 68 -0.51 -19.17 19.94
N ASP A 69 -0.86 -19.91 20.99
CA ASP A 69 -0.96 -21.37 21.01
C ASP A 69 -2.38 -21.86 20.73
N MET A 70 -3.11 -21.11 19.91
CA MET A 70 -4.43 -21.42 19.39
C MET A 70 -4.41 -21.43 17.86
N ASP A 71 -5.42 -22.06 17.26
CA ASP A 71 -5.61 -22.00 15.80
C ASP A 71 -5.86 -20.53 15.37
N PRO A 72 -5.00 -19.94 14.56
CA PRO A 72 -5.10 -18.55 14.16
C PRO A 72 -6.34 -18.22 13.31
N THR A 73 -7.05 -19.24 12.81
CA THR A 73 -8.29 -19.07 12.03
C THR A 73 -9.51 -18.83 12.93
N THR A 74 -9.42 -19.16 14.20
CA THR A 74 -10.53 -19.03 15.17
C THR A 74 -10.67 -17.63 15.75
N VAL A 75 -9.68 -16.77 15.58
CA VAL A 75 -9.69 -15.41 16.10
C VAL A 75 -9.43 -14.43 14.96
N TYR A 76 -10.30 -13.43 14.83
CA TYR A 76 -10.25 -12.45 13.77
C TYR A 76 -8.88 -11.74 13.73
N GLN A 77 -8.25 -11.65 12.55
CA GLN A 77 -6.93 -11.07 12.26
C GLN A 77 -5.69 -11.81 12.81
N PHE A 78 -5.83 -12.87 13.63
CA PHE A 78 -4.68 -13.63 14.16
C PHE A 78 -4.02 -14.53 13.09
N HIS A 79 -4.68 -14.73 11.96
CA HIS A 79 -4.12 -15.43 10.80
C HIS A 79 -3.04 -14.64 10.06
N HIS A 80 -2.93 -13.34 10.32
CA HIS A 80 -1.89 -12.52 9.70
C HIS A 80 -0.49 -12.87 10.23
N PRO A 81 0.54 -12.83 9.36
CA PRO A 81 1.92 -12.97 9.80
C PRO A 81 2.30 -11.89 10.81
N PRO A 82 3.10 -12.24 11.82
CA PRO A 82 3.17 -11.48 13.07
C PRO A 82 4.16 -10.31 13.09
N LEU A 83 4.98 -10.07 12.05
CA LEU A 83 6.10 -9.13 12.15
C LEU A 83 5.66 -7.72 12.54
N HIS A 84 4.60 -7.19 11.90
CA HIS A 84 4.06 -5.87 12.26
C HIS A 84 3.61 -5.84 13.72
N HIS A 85 2.87 -6.85 14.15
CA HIS A 85 2.32 -6.93 15.50
C HIS A 85 3.42 -7.04 16.57
N TYR A 86 4.50 -7.79 16.29
CA TYR A 86 5.68 -7.83 17.17
C TYR A 86 6.39 -6.48 17.27
N VAL A 87 6.53 -5.75 16.14
CA VAL A 87 7.14 -4.42 16.15
C VAL A 87 6.29 -3.44 16.97
N CYS A 88 4.97 -3.49 16.83
CA CYS A 88 4.03 -2.69 17.64
C CYS A 88 4.08 -3.08 19.12
N ALA A 89 4.09 -4.38 19.43
CA ALA A 89 4.21 -4.86 20.81
C ALA A 89 5.55 -4.45 21.45
N ALA A 90 6.65 -4.49 20.70
CA ALA A 90 7.96 -4.01 21.15
C ALA A 90 7.93 -2.50 21.42
N TRP A 91 7.28 -1.73 20.55
CA TRP A 91 7.05 -0.30 20.76
C TRP A 91 6.27 -0.02 22.03
N MET A 92 5.15 -0.73 22.26
CA MET A 92 4.39 -0.64 23.49
C MET A 92 5.24 -0.98 24.74
N LYS A 93 6.07 -2.04 24.68
CA LYS A 93 6.99 -2.38 25.79
C LYS A 93 7.97 -1.25 26.08
N PHE A 94 8.52 -0.62 25.06
CA PHE A 94 9.39 0.52 25.22
C PHE A 94 8.65 1.71 25.84
N CYS A 95 7.48 2.06 25.31
CA CYS A 95 6.68 3.19 25.79
C CYS A 95 6.11 2.98 27.20
N SER A 96 5.80 1.74 27.60
CA SER A 96 5.25 1.41 28.94
C SER A 96 6.20 1.75 30.11
N VAL A 97 7.49 1.97 29.81
CA VAL A 97 8.45 2.49 30.81
C VAL A 97 8.05 3.90 31.26
N PHE A 98 7.55 4.71 30.31
CA PHE A 98 7.25 6.14 30.52
C PHE A 98 5.75 6.42 30.63
N ILE A 99 4.92 5.66 29.89
CA ILE A 99 3.48 5.85 29.79
C ILE A 99 2.78 4.78 30.62
N LYS A 100 1.99 5.21 31.62
CA LYS A 100 1.25 4.32 32.54
C LYS A 100 -0.25 4.27 32.25
N ASN A 101 -0.77 5.25 31.49
CA ASN A 101 -2.15 5.22 31.01
C ASN A 101 -2.25 4.27 29.82
N THR A 102 -3.15 3.31 29.90
CA THR A 102 -3.32 2.27 28.87
C THR A 102 -3.78 2.85 27.53
N ASP A 103 -4.73 3.79 27.56
CA ASP A 103 -5.28 4.39 26.32
C ASP A 103 -4.19 5.15 25.55
N ILE A 104 -3.39 5.96 26.27
CA ILE A 104 -2.26 6.68 25.68
C ILE A 104 -1.17 5.71 25.18
N LEU A 105 -0.98 4.60 25.88
CA LEU A 105 -0.01 3.58 25.48
C LEU A 105 -0.46 2.90 24.17
N GLU A 106 -1.74 2.58 24.04
CA GLU A 106 -2.33 2.01 22.85
C GLU A 106 -2.29 3.00 21.68
N GLU A 107 -2.68 4.26 21.91
CA GLU A 107 -2.54 5.34 20.92
C GLU A 107 -1.09 5.50 20.43
N SER A 108 -0.11 5.29 21.30
CA SER A 108 1.30 5.38 20.92
C SER A 108 1.71 4.41 19.81
N ILE A 109 0.94 3.34 19.56
CA ILE A 109 1.20 2.35 18.49
C ILE A 109 1.19 3.01 17.12
N GLN A 110 0.41 4.07 16.93
CA GLN A 110 0.37 4.82 15.67
C GLN A 110 1.76 5.35 15.24
N ALA A 111 2.70 5.47 16.17
CA ALA A 111 4.09 5.84 15.82
C ALA A 111 4.73 4.83 14.86
N VAL A 112 4.36 3.55 14.89
CA VAL A 112 4.93 2.51 14.02
C VAL A 112 4.47 2.70 12.55
N PRO A 113 3.16 2.73 12.22
CA PRO A 113 2.72 3.02 10.86
C PRO A 113 3.12 4.43 10.40
N PHE A 114 3.18 5.43 11.30
CA PHE A 114 3.69 6.76 10.96
C PHE A 114 5.13 6.70 10.46
N LEU A 115 6.03 6.04 11.18
CA LEU A 115 7.42 5.87 10.76
C LEU A 115 7.52 5.07 9.46
N CYS A 116 6.73 4.00 9.30
CA CYS A 116 6.63 3.26 8.04
C CYS A 116 6.21 4.19 6.89
N SER A 117 5.23 5.07 7.11
CA SER A 117 4.75 6.00 6.08
C SER A 117 5.79 7.04 5.67
N LEU A 118 6.61 7.52 6.61
CA LEU A 118 7.76 8.39 6.29
C LEU A 118 8.82 7.64 5.48
N LEU A 119 9.12 6.39 5.85
CA LEU A 119 10.04 5.53 5.10
C LEU A 119 9.49 5.19 3.71
N ILE A 120 8.18 5.01 3.55
CA ILE A 120 7.52 4.87 2.24
C ILE A 120 7.86 6.06 1.35
N LEU A 121 7.69 7.29 1.81
CA LEU A 121 8.04 8.49 1.04
C LEU A 121 9.53 8.50 0.64
N TRP A 122 10.39 8.09 1.56
CA TRP A 122 11.83 8.02 1.28
C TRP A 122 12.15 6.97 0.22
N VAL A 123 11.59 5.76 0.31
CA VAL A 123 11.81 4.68 -0.67
C VAL A 123 11.22 5.05 -2.03
N LEU A 124 10.05 5.69 -2.08
CA LEU A 124 9.47 6.23 -3.31
C LEU A 124 10.42 7.23 -3.98
N TYR A 125 11.04 8.13 -3.20
CA TYR A 125 12.06 9.03 -3.72
C TYR A 125 13.27 8.26 -4.27
N LEU A 126 13.76 7.24 -3.56
CA LEU A 126 14.86 6.39 -4.03
C LEU A 126 14.53 5.69 -5.34
N ILE A 127 13.28 5.22 -5.53
CA ILE A 127 12.80 4.62 -6.78
C ILE A 127 12.74 5.67 -7.90
N VAL A 128 12.12 6.82 -7.65
CA VAL A 128 12.02 7.92 -8.64
C VAL A 128 13.41 8.40 -9.08
N LYS A 129 14.37 8.44 -8.17
CA LYS A 129 15.77 8.79 -8.44
C LYS A 129 16.46 7.79 -9.38
N GLN A 130 15.99 6.53 -9.46
CA GLN A 130 16.56 5.54 -10.36
C GLN A 130 16.29 5.84 -11.84
N PHE A 131 15.31 6.68 -12.15
CA PHE A 131 14.95 7.05 -13.51
C PHE A 131 15.61 8.34 -13.98
N ALA A 132 15.83 8.44 -15.30
CA ALA A 132 16.37 9.63 -15.96
C ALA A 132 15.31 10.74 -16.12
N LEU A 133 14.63 11.07 -15.02
CA LEU A 133 13.66 12.16 -14.97
C LEU A 133 14.34 13.49 -14.69
N THR A 134 13.79 14.59 -15.22
CA THR A 134 14.24 15.94 -14.86
C THR A 134 13.87 16.26 -13.40
N ASP A 135 14.58 17.20 -12.79
CA ASP A 135 14.32 17.56 -11.39
C ASP A 135 12.89 18.08 -11.17
N LYS A 136 12.33 18.82 -12.13
CA LYS A 136 10.94 19.30 -12.07
C LYS A 136 9.93 18.14 -12.07
N THR A 137 10.15 17.13 -12.92
CA THR A 137 9.24 15.99 -13.00
C THR A 137 9.39 15.06 -11.80
N LYS A 138 10.60 14.92 -11.23
CA LYS A 138 10.78 14.22 -9.94
C LYS A 138 10.00 14.89 -8.82
N LEU A 139 10.09 16.24 -8.71
CA LEU A 139 9.34 16.99 -7.70
C LEU A 139 7.83 16.82 -7.89
N PHE A 140 7.32 16.82 -9.13
CA PHE A 140 5.92 16.59 -9.42
C PHE A 140 5.46 15.21 -8.95
N VAL A 141 6.20 14.15 -9.29
CA VAL A 141 5.89 12.77 -8.87
C VAL A 141 5.93 12.64 -7.35
N MET A 142 6.94 13.24 -6.70
CA MET A 142 7.03 13.23 -5.24
C MET A 142 5.89 14.01 -4.57
N ALA A 143 5.49 15.15 -5.14
CA ALA A 143 4.33 15.91 -4.63
C ALA A 143 3.06 15.07 -4.67
N LEU A 144 2.82 14.30 -5.76
CA LEU A 144 1.68 13.40 -5.86
C LEU A 144 1.66 12.37 -4.71
N PHE A 145 2.79 11.71 -4.43
CA PHE A 145 2.87 10.75 -3.32
C PHE A 145 2.72 11.40 -1.94
N CYS A 146 3.26 12.60 -1.77
CA CYS A 146 3.19 13.31 -0.48
C CYS A 146 1.76 13.69 -0.09
N VAL A 147 0.92 14.03 -1.09
CA VAL A 147 -0.45 14.51 -0.85
C VAL A 147 -1.53 13.47 -1.13
N HIS A 148 -1.17 12.26 -1.55
CA HIS A 148 -2.17 11.22 -1.84
C HIS A 148 -2.85 10.75 -0.56
N PRO A 149 -4.21 10.86 -0.45
CA PRO A 149 -4.93 10.55 0.78
C PRO A 149 -4.67 9.14 1.32
N SER A 150 -4.72 8.11 0.46
CA SER A 150 -4.46 6.74 0.89
C SER A 150 -3.12 6.60 1.63
N LEU A 151 -2.03 7.21 1.09
CA LEU A 151 -0.72 7.18 1.74
C LEU A 151 -0.64 8.03 3.02
N ILE A 152 -1.55 9.01 3.20
CA ILE A 152 -1.67 9.75 4.46
C ILE A 152 -2.41 8.89 5.49
N LEU A 153 -3.52 8.27 5.10
CA LEU A 153 -4.34 7.41 5.97
C LEU A 153 -3.54 6.24 6.55
N LEU A 154 -2.65 5.62 5.75
CA LEU A 154 -1.76 4.58 6.23
C LEU A 154 -0.90 4.99 7.43
N SER A 155 -0.63 6.29 7.61
CA SER A 155 0.22 6.74 8.72
C SER A 155 -0.40 6.58 10.10
N GLY A 156 -1.73 6.53 10.19
CA GLY A 156 -2.45 6.31 11.44
C GLY A 156 -3.04 4.90 11.58
N SER A 157 -2.91 4.06 10.54
CA SER A 157 -3.53 2.74 10.50
C SER A 157 -2.75 1.71 11.31
N VAL A 158 -3.31 1.24 12.41
CA VAL A 158 -2.71 0.21 13.31
C VAL A 158 -2.86 -1.20 12.74
N ASN A 159 -2.92 -1.33 11.43
CA ASN A 159 -2.88 -2.60 10.72
C ASN A 159 -1.51 -2.82 10.04
N ASN A 160 -1.33 -3.97 9.43
CA ASN A 160 -0.07 -4.34 8.80
C ASN A 160 0.16 -3.73 7.40
N ASP A 161 -0.75 -2.90 6.87
CA ASP A 161 -0.70 -2.39 5.48
C ASP A 161 0.48 -1.46 5.23
N ALA A 162 0.74 -0.50 6.13
CA ALA A 162 1.86 0.43 5.98
C ALA A 162 3.22 -0.28 5.91
N MET A 163 3.44 -1.27 6.77
CA MET A 163 4.69 -2.04 6.78
C MET A 163 4.78 -2.97 5.57
N ALA A 164 3.67 -3.57 5.14
CA ALA A 164 3.62 -4.40 3.93
C ALA A 164 3.96 -3.59 2.68
N LEU A 165 3.37 -2.39 2.52
CA LEU A 165 3.68 -1.49 1.41
C LEU A 165 5.15 -1.05 1.43
N LEU A 166 5.72 -0.77 2.60
CA LEU A 166 7.15 -0.44 2.74
C LEU A 166 8.03 -1.57 2.18
N PHE A 167 7.78 -2.82 2.57
CA PHE A 167 8.56 -3.97 2.07
C PHE A 167 8.31 -4.23 0.58
N THR A 168 7.10 -4.01 0.10
CA THR A 168 6.78 -4.08 -1.33
C THR A 168 7.58 -3.06 -2.14
N LEU A 169 7.64 -1.81 -1.69
CA LEU A 169 8.44 -0.75 -2.31
C LEU A 169 9.95 -1.03 -2.21
N LEU A 170 10.42 -1.55 -1.08
CA LEU A 170 11.82 -1.98 -0.92
C LEU A 170 12.16 -3.11 -1.91
N THR A 171 11.23 -4.03 -2.17
CA THR A 171 11.39 -5.08 -3.20
C THR A 171 11.58 -4.46 -4.59
N VAL A 172 10.76 -3.48 -4.96
CA VAL A 172 10.92 -2.74 -6.24
C VAL A 172 12.27 -2.05 -6.29
N TYR A 173 12.60 -1.27 -5.26
CA TYR A 173 13.86 -0.50 -5.20
C TYR A 173 15.09 -1.40 -5.29
N THR A 174 15.15 -2.43 -4.46
CA THR A 174 16.31 -3.34 -4.41
C THR A 174 16.45 -4.15 -5.70
N THR A 175 15.33 -4.49 -6.36
CA THR A 175 15.34 -5.11 -7.70
C THR A 175 15.95 -4.17 -8.74
N MET A 176 15.57 -2.88 -8.74
CA MET A 176 16.16 -1.89 -9.64
C MET A 176 17.66 -1.69 -9.38
N VAL A 177 18.07 -1.68 -8.12
CA VAL A 177 19.48 -1.62 -7.72
C VAL A 177 20.22 -2.86 -8.22
N TRP A 178 19.64 -4.06 -8.00
CA TRP A 178 20.23 -5.32 -8.46
C TRP A 178 20.38 -5.38 -9.98
N CYS A 179 19.41 -4.87 -10.72
CA CYS A 179 19.49 -4.79 -12.19
C CYS A 179 20.72 -4.02 -12.67
N ARG A 180 21.24 -3.08 -11.88
CA ARG A 180 22.45 -2.29 -12.20
C ARG A 180 23.73 -2.89 -11.67
N THR A 181 23.71 -3.39 -10.44
CA THR A 181 24.92 -3.82 -9.73
C THR A 181 25.23 -5.31 -9.92
N LYS A 182 24.20 -6.13 -10.10
CA LYS A 182 24.27 -7.60 -10.21
C LYS A 182 25.02 -8.27 -9.03
N THR A 183 25.10 -7.60 -7.87
CA THR A 183 25.79 -8.10 -6.68
C THR A 183 24.92 -9.03 -5.86
N LEU A 184 25.55 -9.94 -5.08
CA LEU A 184 24.84 -10.78 -4.12
C LEU A 184 24.18 -9.93 -3.02
N VAL A 185 24.83 -8.87 -2.56
CA VAL A 185 24.28 -7.96 -1.53
C VAL A 185 22.94 -7.35 -1.96
N SER A 186 22.87 -6.82 -3.19
CA SER A 186 21.60 -6.26 -3.69
C SER A 186 20.53 -7.33 -3.92
N LEU A 187 20.93 -8.56 -4.26
CA LEU A 187 20.02 -9.70 -4.36
C LEU A 187 19.47 -10.11 -2.99
N MET A 188 20.33 -10.11 -1.94
CA MET A 188 19.87 -10.33 -0.57
C MET A 188 18.92 -9.23 -0.08
N GLY A 189 19.12 -8.01 -0.54
CA GLY A 189 18.14 -6.93 -0.30
C GLY A 189 16.75 -7.27 -0.83
N ILE A 190 16.64 -7.89 -2.03
CA ILE A 190 15.36 -8.36 -2.56
C ILE A 190 14.81 -9.52 -1.71
N ALA A 191 15.67 -10.51 -1.40
CA ALA A 191 15.28 -11.68 -0.61
C ALA A 191 14.68 -11.29 0.75
N LEU A 192 15.37 -10.40 1.46
CA LEU A 192 14.93 -9.91 2.77
C LEU A 192 13.66 -9.04 2.66
N SER A 193 13.55 -8.19 1.64
CA SER A 193 12.35 -7.37 1.44
C SER A 193 11.11 -8.22 1.21
N ILE A 194 11.18 -9.24 0.35
CA ILE A 194 10.06 -10.17 0.12
C ILE A 194 9.79 -10.98 1.38
N ALA A 195 10.81 -11.57 2.01
CA ALA A 195 10.63 -12.45 3.15
C ALA A 195 10.04 -11.72 4.37
N LEU A 196 10.59 -10.57 4.76
CA LEU A 196 10.05 -9.75 5.85
C LEU A 196 8.69 -9.17 5.51
N GLY A 197 8.46 -8.84 4.25
CA GLY A 197 7.15 -8.46 3.76
C GLY A 197 6.13 -9.58 3.93
N MET A 198 6.46 -10.82 3.56
CA MET A 198 5.61 -12.00 3.79
C MET A 198 5.40 -12.29 5.27
N CYS A 199 6.39 -12.02 6.13
CA CYS A 199 6.22 -12.07 7.58
C CYS A 199 5.32 -10.95 8.13
N THR A 200 4.97 -9.95 7.29
CA THR A 200 4.06 -8.85 7.63
C THR A 200 2.67 -9.08 7.05
N LYS A 201 2.58 -9.38 5.76
CA LYS A 201 1.32 -9.60 5.05
C LYS A 201 1.54 -10.47 3.81
N GLN A 202 0.64 -11.41 3.57
CA GLN A 202 0.76 -12.39 2.49
C GLN A 202 0.85 -11.77 1.09
N ASN A 203 0.12 -10.69 0.83
CA ASN A 203 0.06 -10.05 -0.50
C ASN A 203 1.42 -9.51 -0.99
N VAL A 204 2.41 -9.31 -0.11
CA VAL A 204 3.77 -8.93 -0.54
C VAL A 204 4.40 -9.99 -1.45
N ALA A 205 4.00 -11.26 -1.32
CA ALA A 205 4.44 -12.33 -2.22
C ALA A 205 4.10 -12.10 -3.69
N GLU A 206 3.09 -11.28 -4.01
CA GLU A 206 2.70 -10.94 -5.38
C GLU A 206 3.87 -10.32 -6.15
N MET A 207 4.72 -9.55 -5.48
CA MET A 207 5.91 -8.96 -6.12
C MET A 207 6.99 -9.97 -6.48
N ALA A 208 6.93 -11.20 -5.99
CA ALA A 208 7.86 -12.24 -6.41
C ALA A 208 7.69 -12.60 -7.90
N PHE A 209 6.48 -12.49 -8.47
CA PHE A 209 6.23 -12.78 -9.88
C PHE A 209 6.95 -11.82 -10.84
N PRO A 210 6.78 -10.48 -10.74
CA PRO A 210 7.51 -9.55 -11.60
C PRO A 210 9.02 -9.59 -11.33
N VAL A 211 9.47 -9.84 -10.12
CA VAL A 211 10.89 -10.04 -9.78
C VAL A 211 11.44 -11.30 -10.48
N ALA A 212 10.72 -12.43 -10.43
CA ALA A 212 11.11 -13.66 -11.12
C ALA A 212 11.17 -13.44 -12.65
N ALA A 213 10.24 -12.69 -13.23
CA ALA A 213 10.29 -12.33 -14.65
C ALA A 213 11.54 -11.50 -15.01
N VAL A 214 11.93 -10.56 -14.14
CA VAL A 214 13.20 -9.82 -14.28
C VAL A 214 14.41 -10.75 -14.17
N PHE A 215 14.42 -11.67 -13.21
CA PHE A 215 15.50 -12.63 -13.04
C PHE A 215 15.64 -13.54 -14.27
N LEU A 216 14.53 -14.04 -14.77
CA LEU A 216 14.51 -14.88 -15.97
C LEU A 216 15.04 -14.13 -17.21
N TYR A 217 14.59 -12.88 -17.40
CA TYR A 217 15.07 -12.03 -18.48
C TYR A 217 16.59 -11.84 -18.42
N GLU A 218 17.14 -11.51 -17.25
CA GLU A 218 18.56 -11.28 -17.08
C GLU A 218 19.37 -12.58 -17.20
N LEU A 219 18.83 -13.71 -16.74
CA LEU A 219 19.43 -15.03 -16.89
C LEU A 219 19.56 -15.43 -18.38
N ILE A 220 18.48 -15.30 -19.14
CA ILE A 220 18.45 -15.59 -20.59
C ILE A 220 19.42 -14.68 -21.34
N LYS A 221 19.47 -13.39 -20.97
CA LYS A 221 20.39 -12.41 -21.56
C LYS A 221 21.86 -12.78 -21.30
N GLU A 222 22.18 -13.17 -20.07
CA GLU A 222 23.53 -13.58 -19.68
C GLU A 222 23.93 -14.88 -20.39
N TRP A 223 23.01 -15.84 -20.44
CA TRP A 223 23.23 -17.12 -21.15
C TRP A 223 23.53 -16.93 -22.64
N LYS A 224 22.73 -16.12 -23.33
CA LYS A 224 22.98 -15.78 -24.75
C LYS A 224 24.30 -15.09 -25.03
N LYS A 225 24.80 -14.31 -24.04
CA LYS A 225 26.03 -13.53 -24.19
C LYS A 225 27.29 -14.31 -23.82
N SER A 226 27.26 -15.12 -22.78
CA SER A 226 28.44 -15.67 -22.11
C SER A 226 28.39 -17.19 -21.87
N GLY A 227 27.38 -17.87 -22.41
CA GLY A 227 27.14 -19.31 -22.12
C GLY A 227 26.45 -19.53 -20.77
N PHE A 228 26.49 -20.74 -20.26
CA PHE A 228 25.76 -21.17 -19.08
C PHE A 228 26.12 -20.35 -17.82
N PRO A 229 25.17 -19.65 -17.19
CA PRO A 229 25.41 -18.67 -16.13
C PRO A 229 25.45 -19.33 -14.73
N ALA A 230 26.34 -20.30 -14.49
CA ALA A 230 26.38 -21.07 -13.24
C ALA A 230 26.47 -20.20 -11.98
N LYS A 231 27.28 -19.13 -12.00
CA LYS A 231 27.41 -18.19 -10.88
C LYS A 231 26.08 -17.51 -10.57
N ARG A 232 25.31 -17.12 -11.60
CA ARG A 232 24.02 -16.46 -11.44
C ARG A 232 22.98 -17.39 -10.85
N ILE A 233 22.97 -18.63 -11.32
CA ILE A 233 22.10 -19.68 -10.77
C ILE A 233 22.44 -19.94 -9.31
N GLY A 234 23.74 -20.00 -8.93
CA GLY A 234 24.16 -20.12 -7.54
C GLY A 234 23.67 -18.94 -6.68
N HIS A 235 23.72 -17.70 -7.19
CA HIS A 235 23.14 -16.54 -6.49
C HIS A 235 21.64 -16.67 -6.30
N PHE A 236 20.89 -17.16 -7.31
CA PHE A 236 19.44 -17.37 -7.18
C PHE A 236 19.10 -18.52 -6.23
N ALA A 237 19.94 -19.55 -6.15
CA ALA A 237 19.78 -20.59 -5.13
C ALA A 237 19.92 -20.01 -3.72
N VAL A 238 20.94 -19.18 -3.47
CA VAL A 238 21.09 -18.48 -2.17
C VAL A 238 19.91 -17.54 -1.89
N PHE A 239 19.42 -16.84 -2.90
CA PHE A 239 18.19 -16.02 -2.77
C PHE A 239 17.00 -16.86 -2.29
N GLY A 240 16.76 -18.02 -2.94
CA GLY A 240 15.66 -18.92 -2.57
C GLY A 240 15.83 -19.53 -1.18
N LEU A 241 17.06 -19.94 -0.82
CA LEU A 241 17.39 -20.49 0.50
C LEU A 241 17.18 -19.50 1.66
N VAL A 242 17.25 -18.18 1.39
CA VAL A 242 16.97 -17.14 2.40
C VAL A 242 15.51 -16.74 2.36
N SER A 243 14.97 -16.41 1.18
CA SER A 243 13.63 -15.81 1.07
C SER A 243 12.51 -16.80 1.38
N ILE A 244 12.62 -18.06 0.92
CA ILE A 244 11.53 -19.03 1.07
C ILE A 244 11.38 -19.48 2.52
N PRO A 245 12.43 -20.00 3.23
CA PRO A 245 12.25 -20.43 4.61
C PRO A 245 11.81 -19.30 5.54
N LEU A 246 12.41 -18.10 5.40
CA LEU A 246 12.04 -16.97 6.23
C LEU A 246 10.61 -16.48 5.95
N GLY A 247 10.26 -16.25 4.68
CA GLY A 247 8.95 -15.75 4.30
C GLY A 247 7.81 -16.74 4.55
N MET A 248 8.09 -18.04 4.45
CA MET A 248 7.09 -19.09 4.65
C MET A 248 6.99 -19.60 6.10
N SER A 249 7.89 -19.17 6.99
CA SER A 249 8.02 -19.72 8.35
C SER A 249 6.70 -19.75 9.12
N PHE A 250 5.94 -18.67 9.12
CA PHE A 250 4.65 -18.55 9.81
C PHE A 250 3.59 -19.45 9.18
N TYR A 251 3.51 -19.50 7.87
CA TYR A 251 2.53 -20.31 7.13
C TYR A 251 2.79 -21.80 7.31
N VAL A 252 4.06 -22.22 7.23
CA VAL A 252 4.47 -23.60 7.46
C VAL A 252 4.21 -24.03 8.91
N ARG A 253 4.51 -23.16 9.89
CA ARG A 253 4.14 -23.40 11.29
C ARG A 253 2.65 -23.67 11.44
N ASN A 254 1.80 -22.82 10.85
CA ASN A 254 0.35 -22.96 10.99
C ASN A 254 -0.19 -24.20 10.26
N LEU A 255 0.38 -24.53 9.10
CA LEU A 255 0.05 -25.76 8.39
C LEU A 255 0.38 -27.00 9.24
N ILE A 256 1.59 -27.06 9.86
CA ILE A 256 2.03 -28.20 10.65
C ILE A 256 1.25 -28.31 11.96
N LYS A 257 1.02 -27.18 12.65
CA LYS A 257 0.46 -27.16 14.01
C LYS A 257 -1.07 -27.24 14.04
N TYR A 258 -1.73 -26.61 13.05
CA TYR A 258 -3.18 -26.41 13.04
C TYR A 258 -3.86 -26.89 11.74
N ASN A 259 -3.09 -27.46 10.79
CA ASN A 259 -3.57 -27.84 9.46
C ASN A 259 -4.20 -26.68 8.66
N THR A 260 -3.79 -25.45 8.96
CA THR A 260 -4.23 -24.25 8.24
C THR A 260 -3.61 -24.23 6.85
N PRO A 261 -4.36 -24.06 5.76
CA PRO A 261 -3.81 -23.91 4.42
C PRO A 261 -2.76 -22.79 4.32
N LEU A 262 -1.74 -22.97 3.46
CA LEU A 262 -0.70 -21.95 3.25
C LEU A 262 -1.26 -20.61 2.76
N VAL A 263 -2.38 -20.64 2.04
CA VAL A 263 -3.16 -19.46 1.65
C VAL A 263 -4.52 -19.59 2.32
N TRP A 264 -4.74 -18.76 3.33
CA TRP A 264 -5.99 -18.73 4.06
C TRP A 264 -6.42 -17.25 4.24
N VAL A 265 -7.71 -17.01 4.09
CA VAL A 265 -8.34 -15.69 4.25
C VAL A 265 -9.62 -15.90 5.05
N TYR A 266 -9.89 -14.97 5.96
CA TYR A 266 -11.14 -14.99 6.72
C TYR A 266 -12.33 -14.75 5.78
N GLU A 267 -13.29 -15.64 5.78
CA GLU A 267 -14.53 -15.53 5.01
C GLU A 267 -15.65 -15.05 5.94
N LEU A 268 -16.29 -13.93 5.58
CA LEU A 268 -17.49 -13.49 6.26
C LEU A 268 -18.67 -14.38 5.84
N ALA A 269 -19.60 -14.60 6.76
CA ALA A 269 -20.82 -15.34 6.48
C ALA A 269 -21.69 -14.60 5.44
N GLU A 270 -22.50 -15.35 4.69
CA GLU A 270 -23.35 -14.78 3.63
C GLU A 270 -24.45 -13.84 4.15
N ASP A 271 -24.80 -13.94 5.44
CA ASP A 271 -25.72 -13.05 6.14
C ASP A 271 -25.01 -11.80 6.68
N SER A 272 -23.70 -11.69 6.50
CA SER A 272 -22.96 -10.48 6.85
C SER A 272 -23.44 -9.29 6.00
N TRP A 273 -23.63 -8.18 6.65
CA TRP A 273 -23.99 -6.92 6.01
C TRP A 273 -22.96 -6.38 5.00
N GLN A 274 -21.71 -6.89 5.02
CA GLN A 274 -20.66 -6.62 4.03
C GLN A 274 -20.74 -7.55 2.81
N TYR A 275 -21.57 -8.61 2.84
CA TYR A 275 -21.60 -9.60 1.79
C TYR A 275 -22.29 -9.07 0.52
N THR A 276 -21.58 -9.09 -0.60
CA THR A 276 -22.04 -8.61 -1.91
C THR A 276 -22.24 -9.72 -2.93
N GLY A 277 -22.11 -10.99 -2.51
CA GLY A 277 -22.19 -12.16 -3.40
C GLY A 277 -23.55 -12.39 -4.05
N HIS A 278 -24.62 -11.85 -3.45
CA HIS A 278 -25.97 -11.86 -4.03
C HIS A 278 -26.14 -10.92 -5.23
N ILE A 279 -25.18 -9.99 -5.45
CA ILE A 279 -25.19 -9.04 -6.58
C ILE A 279 -24.55 -9.70 -7.80
N PRO A 280 -25.16 -9.62 -8.99
CA PRO A 280 -24.61 -10.21 -10.20
C PRO A 280 -23.17 -9.75 -10.49
N VAL A 281 -22.30 -10.69 -10.88
CA VAL A 281 -20.88 -10.44 -11.17
C VAL A 281 -20.69 -9.30 -12.17
N ILE A 282 -21.57 -9.19 -13.17
CA ILE A 282 -21.53 -8.12 -14.17
C ILE A 282 -21.65 -6.75 -13.53
N ASN A 283 -22.49 -6.58 -12.51
CA ASN A 283 -22.67 -5.30 -11.81
C ASN A 283 -21.50 -5.02 -10.88
N ARG A 284 -20.89 -6.08 -10.30
CA ARG A 284 -19.72 -5.94 -9.43
C ARG A 284 -18.45 -5.58 -10.19
N PHE A 285 -18.28 -6.02 -11.44
CA PHE A 285 -16.99 -5.91 -12.16
C PHE A 285 -17.03 -5.14 -13.48
N LEU A 286 -18.17 -5.09 -14.21
CA LEU A 286 -18.19 -4.51 -15.56
C LEU A 286 -19.00 -3.22 -15.67
N TRP A 287 -20.07 -3.07 -14.90
CA TRP A 287 -20.93 -1.89 -14.97
C TRP A 287 -20.73 -1.01 -13.74
N PRO A 288 -19.84 -0.01 -13.82
CA PRO A 288 -19.71 0.96 -12.74
C PRO A 288 -21.02 1.73 -12.56
N VAL A 289 -21.47 1.89 -11.32
CA VAL A 289 -22.68 2.61 -10.97
C VAL A 289 -22.29 3.92 -10.29
N PRO A 290 -22.24 5.05 -11.02
CA PRO A 290 -21.75 6.33 -10.48
C PRO A 290 -22.56 6.83 -9.27
N THR A 291 -23.84 6.47 -9.15
CA THR A 291 -24.68 6.79 -7.99
C THR A 291 -24.16 6.15 -6.71
N GLU A 292 -23.54 4.96 -6.80
CA GLU A 292 -22.91 4.29 -5.66
C GLU A 292 -21.87 5.18 -4.96
N LEU A 293 -21.13 6.00 -5.71
CA LEU A 293 -20.19 6.97 -5.12
C LEU A 293 -20.88 8.04 -4.28
N VAL A 294 -22.05 8.48 -4.72
CA VAL A 294 -22.81 9.56 -4.06
C VAL A 294 -23.61 8.98 -2.89
N ASP A 295 -24.24 7.84 -3.07
CA ASP A 295 -25.05 7.18 -2.05
C ASP A 295 -24.18 6.77 -0.86
N ASN A 296 -22.98 6.26 -1.13
CA ASN A 296 -22.01 5.92 -0.11
C ASN A 296 -21.41 7.12 0.65
N LEU A 297 -21.52 8.33 0.10
CA LEU A 297 -21.13 9.55 0.83
C LEU A 297 -22.18 10.02 1.82
N THR A 298 -23.45 9.63 1.61
CA THR A 298 -24.54 10.02 2.52
C THR A 298 -24.74 9.04 3.65
N HIS A 299 -24.40 7.79 3.42
CA HIS A 299 -24.55 6.68 4.36
C HIS A 299 -23.33 5.77 4.21
N PHE A 300 -22.26 6.05 4.94
CA PHE A 300 -21.20 5.07 5.08
C PHE A 300 -21.70 3.92 5.94
N ARG A 301 -22.67 3.22 5.41
CA ARG A 301 -22.96 1.87 5.87
C ARG A 301 -22.14 0.96 4.98
N ILE A 302 -21.17 0.31 5.54
CA ILE A 302 -20.57 -0.87 4.97
C ILE A 302 -21.74 -1.73 4.48
N GLY A 303 -21.66 -2.27 3.27
CA GLY A 303 -22.74 -2.98 2.62
C GLY A 303 -23.49 -2.21 1.51
N CYS A 304 -23.15 -0.93 1.32
CA CYS A 304 -23.71 -0.15 0.21
C CYS A 304 -22.81 -0.17 -1.04
N GLY A 305 -21.52 -0.47 -0.90
CA GLY A 305 -20.55 -0.51 -1.99
C GLY A 305 -20.35 -1.92 -2.53
N TYR A 306 -20.68 -2.15 -3.79
CA TYR A 306 -20.56 -3.47 -4.42
C TYR A 306 -19.76 -3.48 -5.71
N ASN A 307 -19.52 -2.33 -6.33
CA ASN A 307 -18.76 -2.25 -7.58
C ASN A 307 -17.28 -2.00 -7.32
N VAL A 308 -16.42 -2.89 -7.80
CA VAL A 308 -14.97 -2.86 -7.54
C VAL A 308 -14.30 -1.56 -7.97
N TRP A 309 -14.72 -0.98 -9.09
CA TRP A 309 -14.11 0.26 -9.61
C TRP A 309 -14.55 1.49 -8.80
N MET A 310 -15.80 1.51 -8.36
CA MET A 310 -16.31 2.58 -7.50
C MET A 310 -15.64 2.52 -6.12
N GLN A 311 -15.45 1.32 -5.58
CA GLN A 311 -14.73 1.13 -4.32
C GLN A 311 -13.26 1.53 -4.42
N ILE A 312 -12.56 1.21 -5.52
CA ILE A 312 -11.20 1.70 -5.77
C ILE A 312 -11.16 3.24 -5.74
N ILE A 313 -12.06 3.92 -6.48
CA ILE A 313 -12.08 5.39 -6.56
C ILE A 313 -12.33 5.98 -5.18
N ARG A 314 -13.33 5.49 -4.47
CA ARG A 314 -13.72 6.00 -3.16
C ARG A 314 -12.64 5.75 -2.12
N THR A 315 -12.23 4.50 -1.93
CA THR A 315 -11.32 4.14 -0.83
C THR A 315 -9.89 4.59 -1.07
N SER A 316 -9.51 4.92 -2.32
CA SER A 316 -8.20 5.52 -2.61
C SER A 316 -8.05 6.94 -2.07
N VAL A 317 -9.14 7.67 -1.85
CA VAL A 317 -9.11 9.07 -1.41
C VAL A 317 -9.82 9.34 -0.09
N LEU A 318 -10.77 8.50 0.30
CA LEU A 318 -11.53 8.64 1.53
C LEU A 318 -11.25 7.49 2.53
N GLY A 319 -10.60 6.42 2.09
CA GLY A 319 -10.43 5.23 2.94
C GLY A 319 -11.79 4.66 3.35
N GLU A 320 -11.90 4.31 4.60
CA GLU A 320 -13.09 3.73 5.22
C GLU A 320 -13.82 4.74 6.13
N TRP A 321 -13.73 6.02 5.84
CA TRP A 321 -14.33 7.06 6.67
C TRP A 321 -15.85 7.05 6.62
N ASP A 322 -16.47 7.14 7.78
CA ASP A 322 -17.89 7.38 7.92
C ASP A 322 -18.23 8.86 7.68
N MET A 323 -19.23 9.11 6.82
CA MET A 323 -19.71 10.45 6.49
C MET A 323 -21.07 10.74 7.13
N ASP A 324 -21.59 9.86 7.98
CA ASP A 324 -22.82 10.12 8.72
C ASP A 324 -22.62 11.25 9.74
N GLY A 325 -23.58 12.14 9.82
CA GLY A 325 -23.48 13.32 10.68
C GLY A 325 -22.58 14.45 10.18
N VAL A 326 -21.79 14.22 9.12
CA VAL A 326 -20.87 15.24 8.57
C VAL A 326 -21.61 16.27 7.75
N GLY A 327 -21.24 17.54 7.92
CA GLY A 327 -21.88 18.68 7.25
C GLY A 327 -21.80 18.63 5.71
N ARG A 328 -22.80 19.22 5.03
CA ARG A 328 -22.91 19.22 3.56
C ARG A 328 -21.65 19.70 2.84
N SER A 329 -20.94 20.71 3.41
CA SER A 329 -19.71 21.26 2.81
C SER A 329 -18.58 20.23 2.78
N VAL A 330 -18.46 19.38 3.80
CA VAL A 330 -17.45 18.33 3.86
C VAL A 330 -17.78 17.21 2.87
N LYS A 331 -19.08 16.82 2.75
CA LYS A 331 -19.53 15.87 1.74
C LYS A 331 -19.22 16.35 0.32
N LEU A 332 -19.45 17.66 0.05
CA LEU A 332 -19.10 18.27 -1.24
C LEU A 332 -17.57 18.21 -1.49
N LEU A 333 -16.75 18.53 -0.49
CA LEU A 333 -15.29 18.44 -0.59
C LEU A 333 -14.86 17.00 -0.91
N ALA A 334 -15.48 15.99 -0.28
CA ALA A 334 -15.22 14.57 -0.55
C ALA A 334 -15.56 14.20 -2.00
N VAL A 335 -16.72 14.63 -2.52
CA VAL A 335 -17.10 14.42 -3.94
C VAL A 335 -16.08 15.05 -4.88
N VAL A 336 -15.70 16.30 -4.63
CA VAL A 336 -14.71 17.01 -5.46
C VAL A 336 -13.34 16.30 -5.42
N LEU A 337 -12.92 15.84 -4.25
CA LEU A 337 -11.68 15.08 -4.10
C LEU A 337 -11.73 13.75 -4.88
N MET A 338 -12.84 13.02 -4.82
CA MET A 338 -13.03 11.79 -5.60
C MET A 338 -13.00 12.06 -7.12
N LEU A 339 -13.63 13.14 -7.58
CA LEU A 339 -13.61 13.52 -9.00
C LEU A 339 -12.18 13.84 -9.47
N PHE A 340 -11.42 14.62 -8.72
CA PHE A 340 -10.02 14.90 -9.06
C PHE A 340 -9.16 13.64 -8.98
N GLY A 341 -9.39 12.78 -7.99
CA GLY A 341 -8.72 11.50 -7.87
C GLY A 341 -8.99 10.59 -9.07
N ALA A 342 -10.25 10.45 -9.47
CA ALA A 342 -10.65 9.65 -10.62
C ALA A 342 -10.07 10.18 -11.94
N LEU A 343 -10.09 11.50 -12.16
CA LEU A 343 -9.48 12.14 -13.33
C LEU A 343 -7.97 11.91 -13.37
N LEU A 344 -7.29 12.06 -12.23
CA LEU A 344 -5.87 11.86 -12.11
C LEU A 344 -5.50 10.38 -12.34
N ALA A 345 -6.29 9.44 -11.79
CA ALA A 345 -6.11 8.01 -11.98
C ALA A 345 -6.30 7.62 -13.46
N ALA A 346 -7.41 8.02 -14.08
CA ALA A 346 -7.68 7.71 -15.48
C ALA A 346 -6.59 8.25 -16.42
N TRP A 347 -6.18 9.49 -16.20
CA TRP A 347 -5.10 10.09 -16.98
C TRP A 347 -3.76 9.40 -16.75
N SER A 348 -3.40 9.12 -15.49
CA SER A 348 -2.13 8.45 -15.17
C SER A 348 -2.06 7.04 -15.73
N LEU A 349 -3.18 6.30 -15.75
CA LEU A 349 -3.27 4.97 -16.36
C LEU A 349 -3.12 5.03 -17.88
N ALA A 350 -3.79 5.96 -18.56
CA ALA A 350 -3.63 6.15 -19.99
C ALA A 350 -2.17 6.48 -20.35
N VAL A 351 -1.53 7.34 -19.55
CA VAL A 351 -0.11 7.68 -19.70
C VAL A 351 0.79 6.48 -19.39
N PHE A 352 0.45 5.65 -18.42
CA PHE A 352 1.21 4.44 -18.08
C PHE A 352 1.25 3.48 -19.28
N VAL A 353 0.11 3.25 -19.92
CA VAL A 353 0.03 2.45 -21.15
C VAL A 353 0.86 3.09 -22.26
N ASP A 354 0.75 4.42 -22.47
CA ASP A 354 1.53 5.14 -23.50
C ASP A 354 3.04 4.97 -23.28
N VAL A 355 3.52 5.21 -22.06
CA VAL A 355 4.95 5.24 -21.73
C VAL A 355 5.57 3.84 -21.68
N PHE A 356 4.90 2.88 -21.08
CA PHE A 356 5.48 1.56 -20.81
C PHE A 356 5.13 0.52 -21.89
N VAL A 357 4.06 0.73 -22.67
CA VAL A 357 3.63 -0.21 -23.72
C VAL A 357 3.84 0.38 -25.11
N LEU A 358 3.15 1.50 -25.45
CA LEU A 358 3.06 1.99 -26.81
C LEU A 358 4.34 2.72 -27.29
N ARG A 359 4.88 3.62 -26.46
CA ARG A 359 6.02 4.49 -26.82
C ARG A 359 7.25 4.26 -25.93
N CYS A 360 7.44 3.07 -25.40
CA CYS A 360 8.55 2.75 -24.50
C CYS A 360 9.94 3.06 -25.09
N LYS A 361 10.11 2.94 -26.40
CA LYS A 361 11.37 3.30 -27.11
C LYS A 361 11.67 4.79 -27.01
N LYS A 362 10.65 5.66 -27.12
CA LYS A 362 10.79 7.13 -26.97
C LYS A 362 11.35 7.51 -25.60
N TYR A 363 10.94 6.81 -24.57
CA TYR A 363 11.31 7.13 -23.19
C TYR A 363 12.57 6.39 -22.71
N SER A 364 13.17 5.55 -23.56
CA SER A 364 14.42 4.83 -23.27
C SER A 364 14.42 4.06 -21.93
N ILE A 365 13.26 3.46 -21.57
CA ILE A 365 13.14 2.70 -20.34
C ILE A 365 13.81 1.34 -20.52
N ALA A 366 14.75 1.01 -19.61
CA ALA A 366 15.45 -0.26 -19.60
C ALA A 366 14.46 -1.43 -19.46
N MET A 367 14.67 -2.52 -20.22
CA MET A 367 13.75 -3.66 -20.27
C MET A 367 13.46 -4.27 -18.89
N PRO A 368 14.43 -4.45 -17.97
CA PRO A 368 14.14 -4.95 -16.62
C PRO A 368 13.15 -4.05 -15.84
N ASN A 369 13.31 -2.72 -15.92
CA ASN A 369 12.39 -1.78 -15.28
C ASN A 369 11.00 -1.85 -15.93
N ARG A 370 10.95 -2.05 -17.25
CA ARG A 370 9.69 -2.22 -17.97
C ARG A 370 8.96 -3.47 -17.52
N ILE A 371 9.66 -4.61 -17.43
CA ILE A 371 9.10 -5.87 -16.91
C ILE A 371 8.61 -5.70 -15.47
N LEU A 372 9.43 -5.09 -14.61
CA LEU A 372 9.09 -4.89 -13.19
C LEU A 372 7.85 -4.02 -13.02
N PHE A 373 7.72 -2.92 -13.78
CA PHE A 373 6.63 -1.96 -13.65
C PHE A 373 5.33 -2.48 -14.27
N LEU A 374 5.39 -3.04 -15.48
CA LEU A 374 4.21 -3.65 -16.11
C LEU A 374 3.76 -4.89 -15.34
N GLY A 375 4.71 -5.78 -15.01
CA GLY A 375 4.43 -6.99 -14.24
C GLY A 375 3.90 -6.66 -12.85
N GLY A 376 4.51 -5.69 -12.16
CA GLY A 376 4.05 -5.23 -10.86
C GLY A 376 2.62 -4.71 -10.89
N TYR A 377 2.28 -3.84 -11.84
CA TYR A 377 0.93 -3.34 -11.99
C TYR A 377 -0.08 -4.45 -12.31
N VAL A 378 0.21 -5.26 -13.34
CA VAL A 378 -0.71 -6.31 -13.82
C VAL A 378 -0.92 -7.38 -12.78
N VAL A 379 0.14 -7.85 -12.11
CA VAL A 379 0.06 -8.91 -11.10
C VAL A 379 -0.77 -8.43 -9.91
N ASN A 380 -0.49 -7.25 -9.34
CA ASN A 380 -1.25 -6.76 -8.20
C ASN A 380 -2.74 -6.53 -8.55
N MET A 381 -3.03 -5.96 -9.73
CA MET A 381 -4.42 -5.81 -10.17
C MET A 381 -5.12 -7.15 -10.39
N LEU A 382 -4.43 -8.14 -10.97
CA LEU A 382 -4.99 -9.47 -11.20
C LEU A 382 -5.32 -10.17 -9.87
N PHE A 383 -4.37 -10.19 -8.93
CA PHE A 383 -4.61 -10.79 -7.60
C PHE A 383 -5.74 -10.09 -6.86
N TYR A 384 -5.79 -8.76 -6.92
CA TYR A 384 -6.88 -7.96 -6.34
C TYR A 384 -8.25 -8.32 -6.94
N LEU A 385 -8.36 -8.39 -8.27
CA LEU A 385 -9.63 -8.72 -8.92
C LEU A 385 -10.06 -10.16 -8.61
N VAL A 386 -9.11 -11.10 -8.57
CA VAL A 386 -9.37 -12.50 -8.15
C VAL A 386 -9.80 -12.54 -6.68
N PHE A 387 -9.15 -11.76 -5.81
CA PHE A 387 -9.50 -11.64 -4.39
C PHE A 387 -10.92 -11.11 -4.20
N ALA A 388 -11.25 -9.98 -4.84
CA ALA A 388 -12.60 -9.38 -4.80
C ALA A 388 -13.68 -10.29 -5.40
N TYR A 389 -13.32 -11.14 -6.39
CA TYR A 389 -14.24 -12.10 -6.96
C TYR A 389 -14.51 -13.28 -6.00
N ARG A 390 -13.43 -13.84 -5.43
CA ARG A 390 -13.49 -15.02 -4.56
C ARG A 390 -14.11 -14.70 -3.21
N TYR A 391 -13.82 -13.53 -2.67
CA TYR A 391 -14.33 -13.03 -1.40
C TYR A 391 -15.27 -11.84 -1.67
N PRO A 392 -16.56 -12.10 -1.95
CA PRO A 392 -17.51 -11.08 -2.36
C PRO A 392 -18.00 -10.23 -1.19
N GLN A 393 -17.11 -9.43 -0.67
CA GLN A 393 -17.32 -8.58 0.50
C GLN A 393 -16.88 -7.15 0.16
N GLU A 394 -17.55 -6.14 0.73
CA GLU A 394 -17.17 -4.75 0.50
C GLU A 394 -15.73 -4.48 0.89
N CYS A 395 -15.30 -4.97 2.06
CA CYS A 395 -13.94 -4.79 2.56
C CYS A 395 -12.86 -5.43 1.67
N SER A 396 -13.21 -6.45 0.85
CA SER A 396 -12.29 -7.06 -0.11
C SER A 396 -12.00 -6.19 -1.34
N MET A 397 -12.78 -5.11 -1.54
CA MET A 397 -12.67 -4.21 -2.68
C MET A 397 -11.95 -2.90 -2.35
N HIS A 398 -11.33 -2.79 -1.16
CA HIS A 398 -10.65 -1.56 -0.73
C HIS A 398 -9.32 -1.36 -1.46
N PHE A 399 -9.01 -0.09 -1.76
CA PHE A 399 -7.78 0.30 -2.44
C PHE A 399 -6.50 -0.05 -1.65
N ARG A 400 -6.58 -0.20 -0.33
CA ARG A 400 -5.45 -0.59 0.54
C ARG A 400 -4.74 -1.87 0.11
N TYR A 401 -5.41 -2.76 -0.62
CA TYR A 401 -4.80 -3.98 -1.14
C TYR A 401 -3.91 -3.77 -2.36
N ILE A 402 -4.07 -2.65 -3.06
CA ILE A 402 -3.36 -2.32 -4.31
C ILE A 402 -2.63 -0.97 -4.28
N GLU A 403 -2.30 -0.44 -3.12
CA GLU A 403 -1.63 0.88 -2.98
C GLU A 403 -0.32 0.98 -3.75
N ILE A 404 0.41 -0.13 -3.90
CA ILE A 404 1.61 -0.19 -4.73
C ILE A 404 1.34 0.23 -6.19
N THR A 405 0.11 0.06 -6.67
CA THR A 405 -0.26 0.43 -8.05
C THR A 405 -0.19 1.93 -8.30
N LEU A 406 -0.16 2.77 -7.27
CA LEU A 406 0.08 4.22 -7.41
C LEU A 406 1.48 4.52 -7.98
N LEU A 407 2.48 3.70 -7.64
CA LEU A 407 3.86 3.93 -8.06
C LEU A 407 4.02 3.96 -9.58
N PHE A 408 3.42 3.00 -10.27
CA PHE A 408 3.71 2.73 -11.67
C PHE A 408 3.18 3.84 -12.60
N PRO A 409 1.90 4.25 -12.52
CA PRO A 409 1.37 5.36 -13.29
C PRO A 409 1.97 6.72 -12.89
N ALA A 410 2.29 6.94 -11.61
CA ALA A 410 2.90 8.20 -11.16
C ALA A 410 4.28 8.42 -11.79
N VAL A 411 5.11 7.37 -11.88
CA VAL A 411 6.40 7.45 -12.56
C VAL A 411 6.21 7.66 -14.07
N ALA A 412 5.21 7.02 -14.67
CA ALA A 412 4.87 7.24 -16.08
C ALA A 412 4.48 8.70 -16.37
N LEU A 413 3.69 9.33 -15.49
CA LEU A 413 3.39 10.77 -15.58
C LEU A 413 4.66 11.62 -15.60
N GLY A 414 5.65 11.28 -14.78
CA GLY A 414 6.96 11.95 -14.79
C GLY A 414 7.63 11.90 -16.15
N PHE A 415 7.67 10.74 -16.80
CA PHE A 415 8.21 10.57 -18.16
C PHE A 415 7.40 11.32 -19.20
N TRP A 416 6.09 11.25 -19.11
CA TRP A 416 5.20 11.90 -20.09
C TRP A 416 5.31 13.43 -20.00
N LEU A 417 5.31 13.99 -18.78
CA LEU A 417 5.50 15.44 -18.56
C LEU A 417 6.85 15.93 -19.07
N GLN A 418 7.89 15.11 -18.97
CA GLN A 418 9.20 15.42 -19.52
C GLN A 418 9.20 15.39 -21.06
N GLY A 419 8.50 14.42 -21.66
CA GLY A 419 8.48 14.16 -23.09
C GLY A 419 7.41 14.92 -23.88
N THR A 420 6.54 15.70 -23.24
CA THR A 420 5.55 16.53 -23.93
C THR A 420 6.08 17.94 -24.21
N ASP A 421 5.89 18.43 -25.45
CA ASP A 421 6.27 19.80 -25.85
C ASP A 421 5.14 20.80 -25.60
N LYS A 422 3.92 20.31 -25.35
CA LYS A 422 2.73 21.14 -25.17
C LYS A 422 2.69 21.77 -23.77
N THR A 423 3.02 23.05 -23.70
CA THR A 423 3.07 23.81 -22.43
C THR A 423 1.75 23.79 -21.68
N TRP A 424 0.60 23.90 -22.38
CA TRP A 424 -0.72 23.85 -21.74
C TRP A 424 -1.01 22.53 -21.02
N MET A 425 -0.49 21.39 -21.54
CA MET A 425 -0.63 20.10 -20.88
C MET A 425 0.16 20.04 -19.56
N ARG A 426 1.37 20.64 -19.53
CA ARG A 426 2.16 20.74 -18.29
C ARG A 426 1.48 21.61 -17.25
N TRP A 427 0.89 22.75 -17.68
CA TRP A 427 0.12 23.61 -16.79
C TRP A 427 -1.15 22.91 -16.31
N GLY A 428 -1.90 22.25 -17.18
CA GLY A 428 -3.08 21.47 -16.82
C GLY A 428 -2.77 20.38 -15.77
N ALA A 429 -1.65 19.66 -15.96
CA ALA A 429 -1.16 18.69 -14.99
C ALA A 429 -0.84 19.31 -13.63
N GLY A 430 -0.15 20.45 -13.65
CA GLY A 430 0.18 21.18 -12.42
C GLY A 430 -1.06 21.68 -11.69
N LEU A 431 -2.03 22.21 -12.41
CA LEU A 431 -3.30 22.69 -11.84
C LEU A 431 -4.14 21.55 -11.26
N LEU A 432 -4.24 20.42 -11.99
CA LEU A 432 -4.95 19.23 -11.49
C LEU A 432 -4.31 18.68 -10.22
N LEU A 433 -2.97 18.56 -10.18
CA LEU A 433 -2.27 18.14 -8.99
C LEU A 433 -2.44 19.15 -7.84
N ALA A 434 -2.39 20.44 -8.11
CA ALA A 434 -2.57 21.46 -7.09
C ALA A 434 -4.00 21.44 -6.50
N ALA A 435 -5.01 21.31 -7.36
CA ALA A 435 -6.40 21.17 -6.92
C ALA A 435 -6.60 19.89 -6.07
N PHE A 436 -6.08 18.76 -6.54
CA PHE A 436 -6.10 17.50 -5.79
C PHE A 436 -5.39 17.64 -4.44
N ALA A 437 -4.20 18.27 -4.40
CA ALA A 437 -3.42 18.46 -3.18
C ALA A 437 -4.15 19.36 -2.16
N VAL A 438 -4.78 20.43 -2.63
CA VAL A 438 -5.57 21.32 -1.76
C VAL A 438 -6.77 20.58 -1.19
N CYS A 439 -7.54 19.88 -2.03
CA CYS A 439 -8.68 19.10 -1.56
C CYS A 439 -8.25 17.99 -0.58
N SER A 440 -7.16 17.28 -0.86
CA SER A 440 -6.61 16.26 0.03
C SER A 440 -6.19 16.84 1.39
N ALA A 441 -5.44 17.95 1.39
CA ALA A 441 -5.02 18.62 2.62
C ALA A 441 -6.21 19.14 3.42
N CYS A 442 -7.17 19.79 2.76
CA CYS A 442 -8.39 20.27 3.41
C CYS A 442 -9.19 19.11 4.01
N MET A 443 -9.33 18.00 3.26
CA MET A 443 -10.04 16.81 3.75
C MET A 443 -9.35 16.20 4.97
N THR A 444 -8.02 16.10 4.95
CA THR A 444 -7.22 15.59 6.06
C THR A 444 -7.38 16.47 7.31
N ILE A 445 -7.37 17.80 7.15
CA ILE A 445 -7.53 18.74 8.26
C ILE A 445 -8.96 18.70 8.82
N VAL A 446 -9.97 18.79 7.95
CA VAL A 446 -11.38 18.76 8.37
C VAL A 446 -11.67 17.49 9.12
N TRP A 447 -11.17 16.38 8.61
CA TRP A 447 -11.36 15.09 9.25
C TRP A 447 -10.72 15.01 10.63
N GLY A 448 -9.47 15.42 10.77
CA GLY A 448 -8.79 15.45 12.08
C GLY A 448 -9.51 16.33 13.11
N VAL A 449 -10.13 17.42 12.66
CA VAL A 449 -10.86 18.34 13.57
C VAL A 449 -12.29 17.85 13.88
N THR A 450 -12.96 17.12 12.97
CA THR A 450 -14.35 16.67 13.17
C THR A 450 -14.48 15.34 13.87
N ALA A 451 -13.41 14.57 13.93
CA ALA A 451 -13.37 13.25 14.53
C ALA A 451 -12.72 13.24 15.92
N GLY A 452 -12.11 14.32 16.38
CA GLY A 452 -11.70 14.56 17.75
C GLY A 452 -12.79 15.33 18.48
#